data_304cd8496c699b95f985492a557f0fe1
#
_entry.id   304cd8496c699b95f985492a557f0fe1
#
_cell.length_a   1.000
_cell.length_b   1.000
_cell.length_c   1.000
_cell.angle_alpha   90.00
_cell.angle_beta   90.00
_cell.angle_gamma   90.00
#
_symmetry.space_group_name_H-M   'P 1'
#
loop_
_entity.id
_entity.type
_entity.pdbx_description
1 polymer ?
#
loop_
_entity_poly.entity_id
_entity_poly.type
_entity_poly.pdbx_seq_one_letter_code
_entity_poly.pdbx_strand_id
1 'polypeptide(L)'
;ETTLRNIEWTPTRFGEIAPVGVFDSVEIDGCSVSRATLHNLTFIKELELVPGCRISVSKRNMIIPHIEENLERGHYVDAVPPVCPCCGSQTRIYQRKGNDGRLIETVHCDNPNCDSQIRKRFTHFVGKKAMNIEGLSETTLEKFLTLGYLQTFPDIYHLNEHQEEILQLEGFFLMFI
;
A
#
# COMPACT_ATOMS: atom_id res chain seq x y z
N GLU A 1 1.14 -24.84 -2.82
CA GLU A 1 1.14 -24.59 -1.37
C GLU A 1 2.42 -23.88 -0.96
N THR A 2 2.34 -23.02 0.08
CA THR A 2 3.48 -22.29 0.60
C THR A 2 3.22 -21.87 2.05
N THR A 3 4.18 -21.19 2.72
CA THR A 3 4.03 -20.72 4.10
C THR A 3 3.90 -19.21 4.13
N LEU A 4 2.85 -18.69 4.79
CA LEU A 4 2.68 -17.27 5.05
C LEU A 4 3.73 -16.80 6.06
N ARG A 5 4.62 -15.91 5.67
CA ARG A 5 5.72 -15.43 6.53
C ARG A 5 5.37 -14.17 7.30
N ASN A 6 4.64 -13.28 6.68
CA ASN A 6 4.28 -12.01 7.29
C ASN A 6 2.99 -11.43 6.66
N ILE A 7 2.35 -10.53 7.38
CA ILE A 7 1.30 -9.66 6.85
C ILE A 7 1.83 -8.22 6.94
N GLU A 8 2.09 -7.63 5.78
CA GLU A 8 2.50 -6.23 5.67
C GLU A 8 1.27 -5.34 5.57
N TRP A 9 1.30 -4.23 6.29
CA TRP A 9 0.22 -3.27 6.36
C TRP A 9 0.69 -1.92 5.82
N THR A 10 0.02 -1.41 4.80
CA THR A 10 0.43 -0.16 4.13
C THR A 10 -0.74 0.80 3.98
N PRO A 11 -0.66 2.04 4.51
CA PRO A 11 -1.71 3.03 4.35
C PRO A 11 -1.94 3.37 2.86
N THR A 12 -3.19 3.40 2.44
CA THR A 12 -3.62 3.94 1.13
C THR A 12 -3.74 5.47 1.20
N ARG A 13 -3.96 6.12 0.08
CA ARG A 13 -4.18 7.57 0.01
C ARG A 13 -5.39 8.07 0.81
N PHE A 14 -6.32 7.20 1.15
CA PHE A 14 -7.54 7.49 1.91
C PHE A 14 -7.48 7.05 3.37
N GLY A 15 -6.30 6.60 3.83
CA GLY A 15 -6.09 6.18 5.22
C GLY A 15 -6.42 4.72 5.48
N GLU A 16 -7.11 4.00 4.61
CA GLU A 16 -7.26 2.56 4.76
C GLU A 16 -5.89 1.89 4.74
N ILE A 17 -5.62 1.02 5.71
CA ILE A 17 -4.36 0.28 5.81
C ILE A 17 -4.58 -1.08 5.16
N ALA A 18 -4.07 -1.23 3.93
CA ALA A 18 -4.24 -2.42 3.12
C ALA A 18 -3.27 -3.53 3.55
N PRO A 19 -3.77 -4.75 3.85
CA PRO A 19 -2.93 -5.89 4.18
C PRO A 19 -2.44 -6.61 2.93
N VAL A 20 -1.17 -7.03 2.95
CA VAL A 20 -0.52 -7.85 1.93
C VAL A 20 0.15 -9.03 2.60
N GLY A 21 -0.21 -10.25 2.19
CA GLY A 21 0.46 -11.47 2.63
C GLY A 21 1.80 -11.62 1.91
N VAL A 22 2.86 -11.86 2.69
CA VAL A 22 4.19 -12.22 2.21
C VAL A 22 4.43 -13.68 2.56
N PHE A 23 4.79 -14.50 1.58
CA PHE A 23 4.97 -15.94 1.74
C PHE A 23 6.22 -16.45 1.00
N ASP A 24 6.65 -17.66 1.31
CA ASP A 24 7.77 -18.27 0.60
C ASP A 24 7.47 -18.35 -0.88
N SER A 25 8.46 -17.98 -1.69
CA SER A 25 8.30 -17.93 -3.14
C SER A 25 7.83 -19.28 -3.68
N VAL A 26 6.78 -19.26 -4.47
CA VAL A 26 6.22 -20.42 -5.15
C VAL A 26 6.08 -20.15 -6.63
N GLU A 27 6.40 -21.14 -7.46
CA GLU A 27 6.23 -21.03 -8.90
C GLU A 27 4.80 -21.42 -9.29
N ILE A 28 4.12 -20.53 -9.99
CA ILE A 28 2.76 -20.73 -10.51
C ILE A 28 2.75 -20.28 -11.97
N ASP A 29 2.44 -21.18 -12.90
CA ASP A 29 2.39 -20.92 -14.35
C ASP A 29 3.66 -20.21 -14.87
N GLY A 30 4.85 -20.71 -14.47
CA GLY A 30 6.14 -20.19 -14.91
C GLY A 30 6.53 -18.83 -14.34
N CYS A 31 5.81 -18.34 -13.32
CA CYS A 31 6.14 -17.10 -12.62
C CYS A 31 6.35 -17.35 -11.13
N SER A 32 7.41 -16.78 -10.58
CA SER A 32 7.69 -16.79 -9.15
C SER A 32 6.83 -15.77 -8.43
N VAL A 33 6.07 -16.20 -7.44
CA VAL A 33 5.13 -15.39 -6.67
C VAL A 33 5.43 -15.51 -5.18
N SER A 34 5.49 -14.40 -4.46
CA SER A 34 5.77 -14.36 -3.02
C SER A 34 4.87 -13.38 -2.25
N ARG A 35 3.92 -12.73 -2.92
CA ARG A 35 3.05 -11.72 -2.33
C ARG A 35 1.65 -11.81 -2.91
N ALA A 36 0.62 -11.63 -2.06
CA ALA A 36 -0.78 -11.51 -2.49
C ALA A 36 -1.51 -10.49 -1.63
N THR A 37 -2.48 -9.78 -2.23
CA THR A 37 -3.37 -8.92 -1.44
C THR A 37 -4.25 -9.76 -0.52
N LEU A 38 -4.43 -9.30 0.72
CA LEU A 38 -5.37 -9.88 1.68
C LEU A 38 -6.67 -9.07 1.77
N HIS A 39 -6.89 -8.16 0.82
CA HIS A 39 -8.08 -7.35 0.64
C HIS A 39 -8.44 -6.47 1.84
N ASN A 40 -8.82 -7.05 2.97
CA ASN A 40 -9.28 -6.39 4.20
C ASN A 40 -9.16 -7.31 5.42
N LEU A 41 -9.50 -6.77 6.60
CA LEU A 41 -9.40 -7.53 7.85
C LEU A 41 -10.39 -8.72 7.90
N THR A 42 -11.59 -8.56 7.33
CA THR A 42 -12.57 -9.67 7.26
C THR A 42 -12.00 -10.88 6.55
N PHE A 43 -11.32 -10.67 5.42
CA PHE A 43 -10.68 -11.77 4.67
C PHE A 43 -9.62 -12.50 5.48
N ILE A 44 -8.81 -11.77 6.26
CA ILE A 44 -7.80 -12.36 7.15
C ILE A 44 -8.48 -13.21 8.23
N LYS A 45 -9.56 -12.70 8.84
CA LYS A 45 -10.33 -13.40 9.87
C LYS A 45 -11.04 -14.65 9.33
N GLU A 46 -11.68 -14.53 8.16
CA GLU A 46 -12.43 -15.65 7.53
C GLU A 46 -11.51 -16.82 7.17
N LEU A 47 -10.29 -16.55 6.73
CA LEU A 47 -9.28 -17.56 6.43
C LEU A 47 -8.38 -17.88 7.64
N GLU A 48 -8.56 -17.21 8.77
CA GLU A 48 -7.73 -17.39 9.97
C GLU A 48 -6.22 -17.27 9.67
N LEU A 49 -5.84 -16.27 8.83
CA LEU A 49 -4.47 -16.10 8.37
C LEU A 49 -3.59 -15.56 9.50
N VAL A 50 -2.53 -16.30 9.82
CA VAL A 50 -1.48 -15.91 10.76
C VAL A 50 -0.10 -16.20 10.18
N PRO A 51 0.93 -15.41 10.50
CA PRO A 51 2.30 -15.73 10.12
C PRO A 51 2.69 -17.14 10.61
N GLY A 52 3.28 -17.92 9.72
CA GLY A 52 3.67 -19.32 9.97
C GLY A 52 2.68 -20.35 9.42
N CYS A 53 1.41 -20.02 9.14
CA CYS A 53 0.44 -20.99 8.61
C CYS A 53 0.77 -21.40 7.17
N ARG A 54 0.41 -22.64 6.83
CA ARG A 54 0.47 -23.14 5.44
C ARG A 54 -0.76 -22.67 4.68
N ILE A 55 -0.54 -22.16 3.49
CA ILE A 55 -1.59 -21.58 2.64
C ILE A 55 -1.57 -22.19 1.24
N SER A 56 -2.73 -22.23 0.62
CA SER A 56 -2.88 -22.53 -0.80
C SER A 56 -2.99 -21.20 -1.58
N VAL A 57 -2.18 -21.07 -2.63
CA VAL A 57 -2.12 -19.85 -3.48
C VAL A 57 -2.40 -20.21 -4.92
N SER A 58 -3.21 -19.41 -5.59
CA SER A 58 -3.47 -19.50 -7.02
C SER A 58 -3.24 -18.16 -7.72
N LYS A 59 -3.38 -18.15 -9.06
CA LYS A 59 -3.49 -16.90 -9.83
C LYS A 59 -4.90 -16.74 -10.35
N ARG A 60 -5.58 -15.66 -9.98
CA ARG A 60 -6.85 -15.25 -10.61
C ARG A 60 -6.57 -14.51 -11.90
N ASN A 61 -7.38 -14.79 -12.92
CA ASN A 61 -7.22 -14.24 -14.26
C ASN A 61 -5.79 -14.42 -14.83
N MET A 62 -5.11 -15.50 -14.46
CA MET A 62 -3.74 -15.86 -14.88
C MET A 62 -2.64 -14.87 -14.47
N ILE A 63 -2.96 -13.81 -13.72
CA ILE A 63 -2.04 -12.71 -13.41
C ILE A 63 -1.96 -12.42 -11.91
N ILE A 64 -3.12 -12.36 -11.21
CA ILE A 64 -3.20 -11.82 -9.85
C ILE A 64 -3.08 -12.93 -8.81
N PRO A 65 -1.99 -12.94 -7.99
CA PRO A 65 -1.86 -13.90 -6.89
C PRO A 65 -2.99 -13.75 -5.88
N HIS A 66 -3.55 -14.87 -5.45
CA HIS A 66 -4.63 -14.94 -4.48
C HIS A 66 -4.41 -16.08 -3.50
N ILE A 67 -4.65 -15.84 -2.21
CA ILE A 67 -4.67 -16.89 -1.19
C ILE A 67 -6.07 -17.50 -1.19
N GLU A 68 -6.16 -18.80 -1.50
CA GLU A 68 -7.43 -19.52 -1.56
C GLU A 68 -7.89 -20.00 -0.19
N GLU A 69 -6.94 -20.56 0.58
CA GLU A 69 -7.26 -21.12 1.90
C GLU A 69 -6.03 -21.17 2.82
N ASN A 70 -6.31 -21.25 4.11
CA ASN A 70 -5.37 -21.64 5.16
C ASN A 70 -5.54 -23.12 5.44
N LEU A 71 -4.46 -23.89 5.29
CA LEU A 71 -4.43 -25.35 5.47
C LEU A 71 -4.27 -25.75 6.95
N GLU A 72 -4.02 -24.80 7.84
CA GLU A 72 -3.76 -24.99 9.28
C GLU A 72 -4.62 -24.05 10.13
N ARG A 73 -5.94 -24.19 10.02
CA ARG A 73 -6.91 -23.40 10.77
C ARG A 73 -6.95 -23.71 12.26
N GLY A 74 -7.56 -22.83 13.05
CA GLY A 74 -7.78 -23.03 14.50
C GLY A 74 -6.73 -22.35 15.39
N HIS A 75 -5.82 -21.56 14.83
CA HIS A 75 -4.76 -20.84 15.55
C HIS A 75 -4.77 -19.34 15.32
N TYR A 76 -5.94 -18.79 14.93
CA TYR A 76 -6.03 -17.36 14.64
C TYR A 76 -5.72 -16.50 15.86
N VAL A 77 -4.80 -15.58 15.68
CA VAL A 77 -4.51 -14.50 16.64
C VAL A 77 -4.67 -13.18 15.89
N ASP A 78 -5.33 -12.22 16.51
CA ASP A 78 -5.57 -10.92 15.90
C ASP A 78 -4.23 -10.19 15.67
N ALA A 79 -3.87 -10.02 14.40
CA ALA A 79 -2.60 -9.42 13.97
C ALA A 79 -2.78 -7.98 13.45
N VAL A 80 -3.87 -7.31 13.85
CA VAL A 80 -4.12 -5.91 13.48
C VAL A 80 -3.06 -5.01 14.13
N PRO A 81 -2.34 -4.19 13.37
CA PRO A 81 -1.39 -3.27 13.97
C PRO A 81 -2.13 -2.23 14.82
N PRO A 82 -1.78 -2.07 16.10
CA PRO A 82 -2.43 -1.10 16.99
C PRO A 82 -2.13 0.35 16.60
N VAL A 83 -1.03 0.55 15.88
CA VAL A 83 -0.58 1.85 15.37
C VAL A 83 -0.27 1.77 13.88
N CYS A 84 -0.44 2.87 13.19
CA CYS A 84 -0.09 3.00 11.78
C CYS A 84 1.41 2.74 11.58
N PRO A 85 1.80 1.80 10.71
CA PRO A 85 3.21 1.45 10.50
C PRO A 85 4.04 2.59 9.88
N CYS A 86 3.38 3.64 9.37
CA CYS A 86 4.05 4.78 8.76
C CYS A 86 4.22 5.96 9.72
N CYS A 87 3.14 6.39 10.40
CA CYS A 87 3.16 7.61 11.22
C CYS A 87 3.00 7.36 12.72
N GLY A 88 2.84 6.11 13.18
CA GLY A 88 2.69 5.76 14.59
C GLY A 88 1.36 6.16 15.24
N SER A 89 0.44 6.82 14.52
CA SER A 89 -0.88 7.16 15.05
C SER A 89 -1.72 5.91 15.29
N GLN A 90 -2.59 5.94 16.29
CA GLN A 90 -3.48 4.81 16.58
C GLN A 90 -4.34 4.45 15.36
N THR A 91 -4.49 3.15 15.12
CA THR A 91 -5.36 2.65 14.07
C THR A 91 -6.79 2.48 14.58
N ARG A 92 -7.75 2.52 13.65
CA ARG A 92 -9.17 2.25 13.92
C ARG A 92 -9.72 1.21 12.96
N ILE A 93 -10.65 0.40 13.44
CA ILE A 93 -11.38 -0.55 12.61
C ILE A 93 -12.72 0.07 12.26
N TYR A 94 -12.98 0.16 10.95
CA TYR A 94 -14.27 0.58 10.40
C TYR A 94 -15.00 -0.61 9.81
N GLN A 95 -16.32 -0.58 9.91
CA GLN A 95 -17.20 -1.59 9.36
C GLN A 95 -18.07 -0.95 8.26
N ARG A 96 -18.15 -1.62 7.13
CA ARG A 96 -19.07 -1.26 6.04
C ARG A 96 -19.81 -2.48 5.54
N LYS A 97 -21.00 -2.29 5.00
CA LYS A 97 -21.69 -3.37 4.28
C LYS A 97 -21.10 -3.52 2.89
N GLY A 98 -20.72 -4.74 2.53
CA GLY A 98 -20.39 -5.12 1.16
C GLY A 98 -21.63 -5.17 0.25
N ASN A 99 -21.41 -5.33 -1.04
CA ASN A 99 -22.49 -5.44 -2.02
C ASN A 99 -23.35 -6.71 -1.82
N ASP A 100 -22.80 -7.72 -1.17
CA ASP A 100 -23.44 -8.99 -0.79
C ASP A 100 -24.13 -8.92 0.59
N GLY A 101 -24.14 -7.75 1.23
CA GLY A 101 -24.71 -7.52 2.56
C GLY A 101 -23.84 -7.95 3.75
N ARG A 102 -22.66 -8.57 3.51
CA ARG A 102 -21.73 -8.95 4.57
C ARG A 102 -21.06 -7.71 5.16
N LEU A 103 -20.72 -7.78 6.45
CA LEU A 103 -19.92 -6.75 7.10
C LEU A 103 -18.45 -6.93 6.73
N ILE A 104 -17.86 -5.89 6.17
CA ILE A 104 -16.44 -5.82 5.82
C ILE A 104 -15.75 -4.91 6.82
N GLU A 105 -14.75 -5.44 7.50
CA GLU A 105 -13.89 -4.70 8.42
C GLU A 105 -12.62 -4.24 7.70
N THR A 106 -12.28 -2.98 7.87
CA THR A 106 -11.07 -2.36 7.34
C THR A 106 -10.32 -1.63 8.43
N VAL A 107 -9.00 -1.63 8.38
CA VAL A 107 -8.13 -0.93 9.33
C VAL A 107 -7.76 0.42 8.74
N HIS A 108 -7.79 1.48 9.54
CA HIS A 108 -7.55 2.85 9.09
C HIS A 108 -6.56 3.60 9.97
N CYS A 109 -5.82 4.49 9.34
CA CYS A 109 -5.06 5.57 9.94
C CYS A 109 -5.79 6.88 9.67
N ASP A 110 -6.35 7.50 10.69
CA ASP A 110 -7.12 8.76 10.57
C ASP A 110 -6.24 10.01 10.62
N ASN A 111 -4.92 9.86 10.71
CA ASN A 111 -4.01 10.98 10.70
C ASN A 111 -3.91 11.60 9.29
N PRO A 112 -4.44 12.83 9.07
CA PRO A 112 -4.39 13.48 7.77
C PRO A 112 -2.96 13.85 7.33
N ASN A 113 -2.03 13.94 8.29
CA ASN A 113 -0.61 14.25 8.10
C ASN A 113 0.27 12.99 8.03
N CYS A 114 -0.30 11.83 7.77
CA CYS A 114 0.47 10.62 7.54
C CYS A 114 1.27 10.71 6.24
N ASP A 115 2.59 10.64 6.31
CA ASP A 115 3.50 10.80 5.16
C ASP A 115 3.16 9.85 3.99
N SER A 116 2.79 8.60 4.28
CA SER A 116 2.36 7.64 3.26
C SER A 116 1.08 8.10 2.55
N GLN A 117 0.12 8.66 3.29
CA GLN A 117 -1.13 9.17 2.70
C GLN A 117 -0.86 10.40 1.84
N ILE A 118 -0.04 11.34 2.34
CA ILE A 118 0.35 12.56 1.61
C ILE A 118 1.04 12.16 0.31
N ARG A 119 2.11 11.35 0.39
CA ARG A 119 2.86 10.88 -0.78
C ARG A 119 1.93 10.23 -1.82
N LYS A 120 1.05 9.31 -1.41
CA LYS A 120 0.13 8.62 -2.32
C LYS A 120 -0.95 9.54 -2.91
N ARG A 121 -1.36 10.61 -2.20
CA ARG A 121 -2.24 11.64 -2.78
C ARG A 121 -1.52 12.42 -3.88
N PHE A 122 -0.28 12.83 -3.66
CA PHE A 122 0.53 13.48 -4.69
C PHE A 122 0.80 12.56 -5.89
N THR A 123 1.21 11.31 -5.65
CA THR A 123 1.43 10.32 -6.72
C THR A 123 0.17 10.12 -7.57
N HIS A 124 -1.01 10.08 -6.92
CA HIS A 124 -2.25 10.00 -7.67
C HIS A 124 -2.53 11.28 -8.46
N PHE A 125 -2.32 12.45 -7.84
CA PHE A 125 -2.59 13.74 -8.47
C PHE A 125 -1.76 13.93 -9.76
N VAL A 126 -0.47 13.61 -9.74
CA VAL A 126 0.40 13.70 -10.93
C VAL A 126 0.21 12.56 -11.91
N GLY A 127 -0.43 11.47 -11.49
CA GLY A 127 -0.56 10.24 -12.30
C GLY A 127 -1.45 10.40 -13.53
N LYS A 128 -1.33 9.43 -14.47
CA LYS A 128 -2.06 9.40 -15.75
C LYS A 128 -3.57 9.48 -15.62
N LYS A 129 -4.14 9.00 -14.49
CA LYS A 129 -5.60 9.01 -14.23
C LYS A 129 -6.10 10.33 -13.65
N ALA A 130 -5.22 11.29 -13.38
CA ALA A 130 -5.55 12.60 -12.86
C ALA A 130 -4.93 13.69 -13.74
N MET A 131 -3.90 14.41 -13.30
CA MET A 131 -3.34 15.55 -14.05
C MET A 131 -2.34 15.15 -15.13
N ASN A 132 -1.87 13.89 -15.15
CA ASN A 132 -0.89 13.37 -16.11
C ASN A 132 0.37 14.23 -16.24
N ILE A 133 0.97 14.59 -15.10
CA ILE A 133 2.21 15.37 -15.07
C ILE A 133 3.38 14.41 -15.20
N GLU A 134 4.11 14.49 -16.30
CA GLU A 134 5.27 13.64 -16.56
C GLU A 134 6.49 14.09 -15.74
N GLY A 135 7.41 13.14 -15.48
CA GLY A 135 8.65 13.42 -14.76
C GLY A 135 8.58 13.38 -13.25
N LEU A 136 7.38 13.42 -12.64
CA LEU A 136 7.19 13.33 -11.20
C LEU A 136 6.89 11.89 -10.77
N SER A 137 7.95 11.09 -10.64
CA SER A 137 7.85 9.73 -10.08
C SER A 137 7.53 9.76 -8.58
N GLU A 138 7.07 8.64 -8.00
CA GLU A 138 6.83 8.55 -6.55
C GLU A 138 8.10 8.88 -5.74
N THR A 139 9.27 8.42 -6.20
CA THR A 139 10.56 8.72 -5.57
C THR A 139 10.91 10.20 -5.66
N THR A 140 10.63 10.84 -6.79
CA THR A 140 10.83 12.29 -6.99
C THR A 140 9.95 13.09 -6.04
N LEU A 141 8.66 12.73 -5.96
CA LEU A 141 7.72 13.37 -5.06
C LEU A 141 8.13 13.22 -3.60
N GLU A 142 8.61 12.03 -3.19
CA GLU A 142 9.11 11.79 -1.84
C GLU A 142 10.30 12.70 -1.49
N LYS A 143 11.25 12.88 -2.42
CA LYS A 143 12.38 13.83 -2.24
C LYS A 143 11.86 15.26 -2.06
N PHE A 144 10.95 15.71 -2.91
CA PHE A 144 10.44 17.10 -2.87
C PHE A 144 9.57 17.38 -1.64
N LEU A 145 8.78 16.40 -1.19
CA LEU A 145 8.04 16.47 0.07
C LEU A 145 9.01 16.57 1.27
N THR A 146 10.07 15.75 1.28
CA THR A 146 11.09 15.75 2.35
C THR A 146 11.88 17.05 2.39
N LEU A 147 12.20 17.64 1.24
CA LEU A 147 12.89 18.93 1.13
C LEU A 147 11.98 20.13 1.39
N GLY A 148 10.67 19.92 1.51
CA GLY A 148 9.70 20.98 1.75
C GLY A 148 9.30 21.78 0.52
N TYR A 149 9.71 21.36 -0.68
CA TYR A 149 9.32 22.03 -1.94
C TYR A 149 7.84 21.78 -2.28
N LEU A 150 7.26 20.71 -1.74
CA LEU A 150 5.84 20.37 -1.91
C LEU A 150 5.18 20.26 -0.54
N GLN A 151 4.14 21.02 -0.31
CA GLN A 151 3.24 20.96 0.85
C GLN A 151 1.79 20.84 0.39
N THR A 152 1.46 21.49 -0.69
CA THR A 152 0.12 21.52 -1.31
C THR A 152 0.22 21.17 -2.80
N PHE A 153 -0.89 20.79 -3.43
CA PHE A 153 -0.88 20.47 -4.86
C PHE A 153 -0.49 21.65 -5.77
N PRO A 154 -0.88 22.93 -5.47
CA PRO A 154 -0.40 24.07 -6.24
C PRO A 154 1.12 24.21 -6.31
N ASP A 155 1.85 23.78 -5.27
CA ASP A 155 3.32 23.91 -5.24
C ASP A 155 4.00 23.15 -6.39
N ILE A 156 3.33 22.14 -6.95
CA ILE A 156 3.82 21.41 -8.14
C ILE A 156 4.05 22.37 -9.31
N TYR A 157 3.21 23.39 -9.46
CA TYR A 157 3.32 24.39 -10.54
C TYR A 157 4.31 25.50 -10.23
N HIS A 158 4.89 25.51 -9.04
CA HIS A 158 5.90 26.48 -8.58
C HIS A 158 7.28 25.84 -8.37
N LEU A 159 7.49 24.59 -8.81
CA LEU A 159 8.77 23.89 -8.69
C LEU A 159 9.92 24.59 -9.41
N ASN A 160 9.62 25.44 -10.40
CA ASN A 160 10.62 26.30 -11.06
C ASN A 160 11.28 27.29 -10.10
N GLU A 161 10.65 27.66 -8.98
CA GLU A 161 11.23 28.52 -7.94
C GLU A 161 12.39 27.82 -7.20
N HIS A 162 12.45 26.48 -7.24
CA HIS A 162 13.48 25.64 -6.66
C HIS A 162 14.44 25.04 -7.70
N GLN A 163 14.45 25.60 -8.92
CA GLN A 163 15.18 25.04 -10.06
C GLN A 163 16.68 24.81 -9.77
N GLU A 164 17.35 25.78 -9.16
CA GLU A 164 18.78 25.70 -8.88
C GLU A 164 19.11 24.59 -7.89
N GLU A 165 18.29 24.43 -6.83
CA GLU A 165 18.46 23.37 -5.84
C GLU A 165 18.11 21.99 -6.45
N ILE A 166 17.05 21.90 -7.25
CA ILE A 166 16.64 20.65 -7.88
C ILE A 166 17.70 20.12 -8.84
N LEU A 167 18.37 21.00 -9.60
CA LEU A 167 19.44 20.63 -10.53
C LEU A 167 20.70 20.10 -9.83
N GLN A 168 20.89 20.39 -8.54
CA GLN A 168 21.98 19.86 -7.72
C GLN A 168 21.66 18.48 -7.13
N LEU A 169 20.39 18.02 -7.20
CA LEU A 169 20.01 16.71 -6.71
C LEU A 169 20.45 15.61 -7.66
N GLU A 170 20.97 14.52 -7.12
CA GLU A 170 21.38 13.35 -7.90
C GLU A 170 20.20 12.78 -8.70
N GLY A 171 20.40 12.63 -10.01
CA GLY A 171 19.41 12.07 -10.94
C GLY A 171 18.47 13.10 -11.57
N PHE A 172 18.67 14.41 -11.32
CA PHE A 172 17.91 15.47 -11.97
C PHE A 172 18.76 16.17 -13.02
N PHE A 173 18.29 16.18 -14.27
CA PHE A 173 18.89 16.88 -15.40
C PHE A 173 17.90 17.89 -15.98
N LEU A 174 18.39 18.79 -16.81
CA LEU A 174 17.66 19.92 -17.45
C LEU A 174 16.31 19.60 -18.14
N MET A 175 15.84 18.33 -18.13
CA MET A 175 14.58 17.93 -18.77
C MET A 175 13.33 18.14 -17.91
N PHE A 176 13.44 18.70 -16.70
CA PHE A 176 12.32 18.87 -15.75
C PHE A 176 11.86 20.33 -15.58
N ILE A 177 12.18 21.19 -16.55
CA ILE A 177 11.83 22.63 -16.47
C ILE A 177 10.90 22.96 -17.62
#